data_4a2c9acc3e8bf869e0e460070d3a996d
#
_entry.id   4a2c9acc3e8bf869e0e460070d3a996d
#
_cell.length_a   1.000
_cell.length_b   1.000
_cell.length_c   1.000
_cell.angle_alpha   90.00
_cell.angle_beta   90.00
_cell.angle_gamma   90.00
#
_symmetry.space_group_name_H-M   'P 1'
#
loop_
_entity.id
_entity.type
_entity.pdbx_description
1 polymer ?
#
loop_
_entity_poly.entity_id
_entity_poly.type
_entity_poly.pdbx_seq_one_letter_code
_entity_poly.pdbx_strand_id
1 'polypeptide(L)' 'MLTRKQSELLAYLSDHMQQHDVPPSFDEMRDALGLASKSGVHRLVSGLEERGYIRRLAN' A
#
# COMPACT_ATOMS: atom_id res chain seq x y z
N MET A 1 14.76 -3.51 6.26
CA MET A 1 14.21 -2.29 6.85
C MET A 1 13.34 -1.56 5.82
N LEU A 2 12.17 -1.13 6.22
CA LEU A 2 11.26 -0.44 5.30
C LEU A 2 11.66 1.02 5.14
N THR A 3 11.44 1.56 3.93
CA THR A 3 11.57 2.99 3.73
C THR A 3 10.41 3.69 4.43
N ARG A 4 10.53 5.00 4.58
CA ARG A 4 9.48 5.78 5.22
C ARG A 4 8.14 5.62 4.48
N LYS A 5 8.17 5.70 3.15
CA LYS A 5 6.94 5.56 2.36
C LYS A 5 6.37 4.16 2.42
N GLN A 6 7.22 3.15 2.43
CA GLN A 6 6.76 1.77 2.60
C GLN A 6 6.08 1.59 3.95
N SER A 7 6.67 2.15 5.00
CA SER A 7 6.12 2.08 6.34
C SER A 7 4.77 2.79 6.42
N GLU A 8 4.67 3.96 5.79
CA GLU A 8 3.41 4.72 5.75
C GLU A 8 2.32 3.94 5.03
N LEU A 9 2.66 3.31 3.91
CA LEU A 9 1.69 2.53 3.17
C LEU A 9 1.23 1.32 3.96
N LEU A 10 2.16 0.63 4.62
CA LEU A 10 1.81 -0.53 5.43
C LEU A 10 0.86 -0.15 6.56
N ALA A 11 1.11 0.96 7.23
CA ALA A 11 0.25 1.45 8.30
C ALA A 11 -1.13 1.82 7.76
N TYR A 12 -1.17 2.48 6.61
CA TYR A 12 -2.43 2.85 5.97
C TYR A 12 -3.25 1.61 5.60
N LEU A 13 -2.60 0.61 5.01
CA LEU A 13 -3.27 -0.64 4.64
C LEU A 13 -3.84 -1.35 5.85
N SER A 14 -3.06 -1.43 6.92
CA SER A 14 -3.50 -2.08 8.15
C SER A 14 -4.72 -1.39 8.73
N ASP A 15 -4.69 -0.06 8.79
CA ASP A 15 -5.81 0.72 9.29
C ASP A 15 -7.05 0.57 8.42
N HIS A 16 -6.86 0.63 7.10
CA HIS A 16 -7.96 0.50 6.16
C HIS A 16 -8.65 -0.86 6.28
N MET A 17 -7.86 -1.92 6.40
CA MET A 17 -8.40 -3.27 6.48
C MET A 17 -9.13 -3.55 7.80
N GLN A 18 -8.86 -2.76 8.83
CA GLN A 18 -9.61 -2.86 10.08
C GLN A 18 -11.00 -2.24 9.97
N GLN A 19 -11.15 -1.28 9.05
CA GLN A 19 -12.40 -0.53 8.89
C GLN A 19 -13.22 -1.00 7.70
N HIS A 20 -12.61 -1.68 6.76
CA HIS A 20 -13.25 -2.09 5.51
C HIS A 20 -12.93 -3.53 5.18
N ASP A 21 -13.85 -4.18 4.48
CA ASP A 21 -13.65 -5.58 4.09
C ASP A 21 -12.81 -5.74 2.84
N VAL A 22 -12.61 -4.65 2.10
CA VAL A 22 -11.87 -4.68 0.84
C VAL A 22 -10.64 -3.80 0.93
N PRO A 23 -9.57 -4.12 0.20
CA PRO A 23 -8.38 -3.30 0.20
C PRO A 23 -8.63 -1.96 -0.50
N PRO A 24 -7.84 -0.93 -0.20
CA PRO A 24 -8.00 0.36 -0.87
C PRO A 24 -7.56 0.27 -2.32
N SER A 25 -8.13 1.15 -3.15
CA SER A 25 -7.69 1.25 -4.53
C SER A 25 -6.34 1.94 -4.60
N PHE A 26 -5.67 1.82 -5.75
CA PHE A 26 -4.41 2.53 -5.96
C PHE A 26 -4.60 4.04 -5.89
N ASP A 27 -5.74 4.54 -6.35
CA ASP A 27 -6.04 5.97 -6.27
C ASP A 27 -6.13 6.41 -4.82
N GLU A 28 -6.78 5.62 -3.98
CA GLU A 28 -6.87 5.92 -2.56
C GLU A 28 -5.50 5.91 -1.89
N MET A 29 -4.68 4.93 -2.22
CA MET A 29 -3.33 4.84 -1.67
C MET A 29 -2.47 6.02 -2.12
N ARG A 30 -2.58 6.39 -3.40
CA ARG A 30 -1.86 7.54 -3.93
C ARG A 30 -2.21 8.80 -3.15
N ASP A 31 -3.50 9.04 -2.96
CA ASP A 31 -3.96 10.24 -2.25
C ASP A 31 -3.54 10.24 -0.80
N ALA A 32 -3.65 9.08 -0.15
CA ALA A 32 -3.30 8.96 1.27
C ALA A 32 -1.82 9.22 1.51
N LEU A 33 -0.98 8.84 0.57
CA LEU A 33 0.47 8.98 0.71
C LEU A 33 1.03 10.25 0.05
N GLY A 34 0.17 11.01 -0.61
CA GLY A 34 0.61 12.23 -1.28
C GLY A 34 1.51 11.98 -2.47
N LEU A 35 1.31 10.86 -3.16
CA LEU A 35 2.13 10.51 -4.32
C LEU A 35 1.60 11.17 -5.59
N ALA A 36 2.51 11.43 -6.51
CA ALA A 36 2.17 12.11 -7.76
C ALA A 36 1.44 11.20 -8.75
N SER A 37 1.66 9.88 -8.67
CA SER A 37 1.09 8.96 -9.64
C SER A 37 0.90 7.58 -9.05
N LYS A 38 0.10 6.76 -9.75
CA LYS A 38 -0.12 5.38 -9.36
C LYS A 38 1.15 4.53 -9.50
N SER A 39 2.08 4.95 -10.33
CA SER A 39 3.35 4.24 -10.49
C SER A 39 4.10 4.16 -9.17
N GLY A 40 4.07 5.25 -8.39
CA GLY A 40 4.69 5.27 -7.08
C GLY A 40 4.04 4.26 -6.13
N VAL A 41 2.70 4.18 -6.17
CA VAL A 41 1.97 3.21 -5.37
C VAL A 41 2.38 1.80 -5.76
N HIS A 42 2.42 1.53 -7.06
CA HIS A 42 2.75 0.19 -7.56
C HIS A 42 4.13 -0.25 -7.07
N ARG A 43 5.10 0.65 -7.10
CA ARG A 43 6.45 0.36 -6.61
C ARG A 43 6.46 0.02 -5.13
N LEU A 44 5.72 0.79 -4.34
CA LEU A 44 5.66 0.55 -2.90
C LEU A 44 4.97 -0.78 -2.58
N VAL A 45 3.86 -1.05 -3.25
CA VAL A 45 3.14 -2.31 -3.07
C VAL A 45 4.03 -3.50 -3.44
N SER A 46 4.70 -3.41 -4.58
CA SER A 46 5.61 -4.48 -5.02
C SER A 46 6.74 -4.70 -4.03
N GLY A 47 7.30 -3.61 -3.49
CA GLY A 47 8.37 -3.72 -2.51
C GLY A 47 7.92 -4.39 -1.22
N LEU A 48 6.73 -4.05 -0.74
CA LEU A 48 6.19 -4.68 0.46
C LEU A 48 5.86 -6.15 0.23
N GLU A 49 5.35 -6.45 -0.95
CA GLU A 49 5.01 -7.81 -1.33
C GLU A 49 6.27 -8.69 -1.39
N GLU A 50 7.33 -8.18 -2.01
CA GLU A 50 8.60 -8.90 -2.11
C GLU A 50 9.20 -9.19 -0.74
N ARG A 51 8.99 -8.31 0.21
CA ARG A 51 9.51 -8.46 1.57
C ARG A 51 8.60 -9.30 2.45
N GLY A 52 7.44 -9.70 1.94
CA GLY A 52 6.51 -10.54 2.67
C GLY A 52 5.63 -9.81 3.68
N TYR A 53 5.59 -8.49 3.63
CA TYR A 53 4.73 -7.72 4.52
C TYR A 53 3.27 -7.75 4.11
N ILE A 54 3.01 -7.86 2.82
CA ILE A 54 1.65 -7.94 2.30
C ILE A 54 1.58 -9.04 1.26
N ARG A 55 0.36 -9.52 1.02
CA ARG A 55 0.11 -10.53 0.01
C ARG A 55 -0.86 -9.95 -1.01
N ARG A 56 -0.45 -9.96 -2.26
CA ARG A 56 -1.33 -9.53 -3.33
C ARG A 56 -2.31 -10.65 -3.64
N LEU A 57 -3.59 -10.32 -3.64
CA LEU A 57 -4.59 -11.28 -4.04
C LEU A 57 -4.61 -11.37 -5.56
N ALA A 58 -4.58 -12.59 -6.06
CA ALA A 58 -4.66 -12.81 -7.50
C ALA A 58 -6.10 -12.59 -7.95
N ASN A 59 -6.24 -11.80 -8.98
CA ASN A 59 -7.54 -11.57 -9.59
C ASN A 59 -7.41 -11.72 -11.08
#